data_4c6f9ecf814b18e53ca021b97f2397c0
#
_entry.id   4c6f9ecf814b18e53ca021b97f2397c0
#
_cell.length_a   1.000
_cell.length_b   1.000
_cell.length_c   1.000
_cell.angle_alpha   90.00
_cell.angle_beta   90.00
_cell.angle_gamma   90.00
#
_symmetry.space_group_name_H-M   'P 1'
#
loop_
_entity.id
_entity.type
_entity.pdbx_description
1 polymer ?
#
loop_
_entity_poly.entity_id
_entity_poly.type
_entity_poly.pdbx_seq_one_letter_code
_entity_poly.pdbx_strand_id
1 'polypeptide(L)'
;VVNVGDLKPQELPLSYFLDLAYDFDQWGTAAPNQTQKYTREWIKTQFGAFFSEEEQKKIYQVLDGYTRLNSIRKPEALYVDTYHPVHYGEAQWLLDQSKRIIELAQGLEQSLLERLERESGRSLKEIKDKDLTYASFYELLYYPAVASMNQIQMQLSGGRNLLYAKQGRIEANEYAAKIAKCIEREKELQEQYHKVAEGKWDGMMMSEHVGFVHWNDEECTYPLQCYVTPANKPRMIVAPACGEEYTMGGDWTRKTIYLEDFLNPKCTEITLDIANGGRVPFTYTAECDSDWVVLSKTKGE
;
A
#
# COMPACT_ATOMS: atom_id res chain seq x y z
N VAL A 1 28.43 4.88 -15.64
CA VAL A 1 27.74 6.18 -15.51
C VAL A 1 26.38 5.92 -14.93
N VAL A 2 26.02 6.62 -13.89
CA VAL A 2 24.70 6.58 -13.27
C VAL A 2 24.08 7.96 -13.41
N ASN A 3 22.84 8.01 -13.88
CA ASN A 3 22.03 9.21 -13.84
C ASN A 3 21.27 9.21 -12.52
N VAL A 4 21.57 10.18 -11.68
CA VAL A 4 20.85 10.43 -10.43
C VAL A 4 19.98 11.64 -10.70
N GLY A 5 18.67 11.46 -10.69
CA GLY A 5 17.73 12.58 -10.79
C GLY A 5 17.83 13.50 -9.57
N ASP A 6 16.74 13.69 -8.85
CA ASP A 6 16.79 14.42 -7.59
C ASP A 6 17.52 13.61 -6.52
N LEU A 7 18.40 14.28 -5.77
CA LEU A 7 19.22 13.61 -4.74
C LEU A 7 18.39 13.22 -3.50
N LYS A 8 17.38 14.00 -3.19
CA LYS A 8 16.45 13.75 -2.09
C LYS A 8 15.22 12.97 -2.58
N PRO A 9 14.79 11.93 -1.88
CA PRO A 9 15.38 11.26 -0.69
C PRO A 9 16.23 10.02 -1.06
N GLN A 10 17.18 10.15 -1.98
CA GLN A 10 17.96 9.05 -2.55
C GLN A 10 19.31 8.78 -1.82
N GLU A 11 19.45 9.25 -0.58
CA GLU A 11 20.72 9.20 0.14
C GLU A 11 21.26 7.78 0.35
N LEU A 12 20.43 6.83 0.74
CA LEU A 12 20.87 5.45 0.95
C LEU A 12 21.40 4.79 -0.34
N PRO A 13 20.64 4.74 -1.44
CA PRO A 13 21.14 4.12 -2.67
C PRO A 13 22.32 4.88 -3.27
N LEU A 14 22.36 6.22 -3.13
CA LEU A 14 23.47 7.02 -3.61
C LEU A 14 24.74 6.75 -2.79
N SER A 15 24.67 6.72 -1.48
CA SER A 15 25.79 6.38 -0.60
C SER A 15 26.33 4.98 -0.91
N TYR A 16 25.43 3.99 -1.06
CA TYR A 16 25.85 2.63 -1.42
C TYR A 16 26.57 2.58 -2.77
N PHE A 17 26.05 3.28 -3.76
CA PHE A 17 26.69 3.35 -5.08
C PHE A 17 28.08 3.98 -5.03
N LEU A 18 28.23 5.08 -4.29
CA LEU A 18 29.53 5.79 -4.16
C LEU A 18 30.53 4.96 -3.36
N ASP A 19 30.12 4.34 -2.28
CA ASP A 19 31.00 3.47 -1.47
C ASP A 19 31.39 2.20 -2.24
N LEU A 20 30.45 1.63 -3.00
CA LEU A 20 30.72 0.51 -3.92
C LEU A 20 31.75 0.90 -5.00
N ALA A 21 31.63 2.10 -5.56
CA ALA A 21 32.56 2.58 -6.56
C ALA A 21 33.94 2.91 -6.00
N TYR A 22 33.99 3.35 -4.73
CA TYR A 22 35.25 3.69 -4.04
C TYR A 22 35.98 2.45 -3.53
N ASP A 23 35.27 1.50 -2.92
CA ASP A 23 35.86 0.26 -2.36
C ASP A 23 35.08 -0.97 -2.88
N PHE A 24 35.39 -1.34 -4.11
CA PHE A 24 34.76 -2.48 -4.78
C PHE A 24 35.10 -3.81 -4.12
N ASP A 25 36.27 -3.93 -3.52
CA ASP A 25 36.69 -5.16 -2.84
C ASP A 25 35.84 -5.43 -1.60
N GLN A 26 35.44 -4.38 -0.89
CA GLN A 26 34.58 -4.47 0.29
C GLN A 26 33.10 -4.66 -0.08
N TRP A 27 32.58 -3.94 -1.06
CA TRP A 27 31.15 -3.81 -1.32
C TRP A 27 30.68 -4.47 -2.62
N GLY A 28 31.62 -4.86 -3.49
CA GLY A 28 31.33 -5.34 -4.84
C GLY A 28 30.95 -6.82 -4.92
N THR A 29 30.82 -7.29 -6.16
CA THR A 29 30.32 -8.64 -6.49
C THR A 29 31.32 -9.75 -6.21
N ALA A 30 32.61 -9.45 -5.98
CA ALA A 30 33.60 -10.42 -5.57
C ALA A 30 33.35 -10.99 -4.16
N ALA A 31 32.63 -10.24 -3.33
CA ALA A 31 32.16 -10.67 -2.03
C ALA A 31 30.70 -11.15 -2.09
N PRO A 32 30.20 -11.95 -1.11
CA PRO A 32 28.78 -12.18 -0.95
C PRO A 32 28.00 -10.86 -0.92
N ASN A 33 26.72 -10.88 -1.35
CA ASN A 33 25.89 -9.67 -1.33
C ASN A 33 25.94 -8.96 0.03
N GLN A 34 26.51 -7.76 0.06
CA GLN A 34 26.73 -6.97 1.28
C GLN A 34 25.63 -5.93 1.53
N THR A 35 24.60 -5.87 0.70
CA THR A 35 23.54 -4.84 0.78
C THR A 35 22.90 -4.77 2.16
N GLN A 36 22.61 -5.91 2.78
CA GLN A 36 22.02 -5.94 4.12
C GLN A 36 22.97 -5.39 5.18
N LYS A 37 24.25 -5.76 5.10
CA LYS A 37 25.27 -5.26 6.01
C LYS A 37 25.41 -3.74 5.85
N TYR A 38 25.56 -3.27 4.62
CA TYR A 38 25.64 -1.84 4.31
C TYR A 38 24.45 -1.06 4.86
N THR A 39 23.23 -1.52 4.58
CA THR A 39 22.01 -0.85 5.07
C THR A 39 21.98 -0.75 6.60
N ARG A 40 22.41 -1.79 7.32
CA ARG A 40 22.49 -1.75 8.79
C ARG A 40 23.53 -0.76 9.29
N GLU A 41 24.69 -0.70 8.66
CA GLU A 41 25.77 0.26 8.99
C GLU A 41 25.30 1.70 8.69
N TRP A 42 24.64 1.91 7.56
CA TRP A 42 24.05 3.20 7.21
C TRP A 42 22.99 3.65 8.23
N ILE A 43 22.08 2.75 8.63
CA ILE A 43 21.07 3.02 9.66
C ILE A 43 21.74 3.41 10.98
N LYS A 44 22.76 2.68 11.40
CA LYS A 44 23.51 3.01 12.61
C LYS A 44 24.16 4.39 12.53
N THR A 45 24.70 4.74 11.40
CA THR A 45 25.33 6.06 11.16
C THR A 45 24.30 7.19 11.19
N GLN A 46 23.17 7.01 10.49
CA GLN A 46 22.16 8.07 10.35
C GLN A 46 21.24 8.20 11.58
N PHE A 47 20.90 7.09 12.20
CA PHE A 47 19.84 7.03 13.20
C PHE A 47 20.31 6.51 14.58
N GLY A 48 21.54 5.98 14.69
CA GLY A 48 22.00 5.33 15.91
C GLY A 48 22.13 6.23 17.12
N ALA A 49 22.23 7.55 16.94
CA ALA A 49 22.24 8.52 18.04
C ALA A 49 20.84 8.73 18.66
N PHE A 50 19.77 8.42 17.90
CA PHE A 50 18.39 8.78 18.25
C PHE A 50 17.47 7.58 18.42
N PHE A 51 17.84 6.41 17.87
CA PHE A 51 17.03 5.20 17.92
C PHE A 51 17.80 4.05 18.57
N SER A 52 17.12 3.32 19.46
CA SER A 52 17.62 2.10 20.07
C SER A 52 17.91 1.01 19.03
N GLU A 53 18.67 -0.01 19.39
CA GLU A 53 18.96 -1.14 18.50
C GLU A 53 17.70 -1.85 18.02
N GLU A 54 16.64 -1.95 18.85
CA GLU A 54 15.37 -2.54 18.46
C GLU A 54 14.61 -1.67 17.46
N GLU A 55 14.66 -0.35 17.63
CA GLU A 55 14.09 0.59 16.67
C GLU A 55 14.88 0.59 15.35
N GLN A 56 16.21 0.49 15.40
CA GLN A 56 17.05 0.36 14.20
C GLN A 56 16.72 -0.92 13.40
N LYS A 57 16.35 -2.03 14.06
CA LYS A 57 15.84 -3.23 13.38
C LYS A 57 14.52 -2.97 12.68
N LYS A 58 13.60 -2.20 13.28
CA LYS A 58 12.35 -1.78 12.65
C LYS A 58 12.60 -0.84 11.49
N ILE A 59 13.53 0.12 11.60
CA ILE A 59 13.98 0.98 10.50
C ILE A 59 14.48 0.13 9.32
N TYR A 60 15.29 -0.89 9.59
CA TYR A 60 15.72 -1.82 8.56
C TYR A 60 14.54 -2.53 7.89
N GLN A 61 13.54 -2.98 8.65
CA GLN A 61 12.35 -3.64 8.09
C GLN A 61 11.54 -2.69 7.21
N VAL A 62 11.44 -1.41 7.57
CA VAL A 62 10.76 -0.40 6.75
C VAL A 62 11.54 -0.16 5.46
N LEU A 63 12.86 0.10 5.54
CA LEU A 63 13.72 0.34 4.37
C LEU A 63 13.73 -0.86 3.40
N ASP A 64 13.99 -2.06 3.90
CA ASP A 64 14.01 -3.29 3.10
C ASP A 64 12.63 -3.58 2.50
N GLY A 65 11.56 -3.37 3.28
CA GLY A 65 10.19 -3.64 2.87
C GLY A 65 9.74 -2.74 1.71
N TYR A 66 9.79 -1.43 1.87
CA TYR A 66 9.29 -0.54 0.82
C TYR A 66 10.15 -0.56 -0.45
N THR A 67 11.48 -0.68 -0.30
CA THR A 67 12.36 -0.75 -1.46
C THR A 67 12.16 -2.05 -2.26
N ARG A 68 11.89 -3.18 -1.61
CA ARG A 68 11.51 -4.42 -2.29
C ARG A 68 10.19 -4.29 -3.04
N LEU A 69 9.15 -3.73 -2.43
CA LEU A 69 7.87 -3.55 -3.10
C LEU A 69 8.00 -2.60 -4.30
N ASN A 70 8.74 -1.51 -4.15
CA ASN A 70 9.02 -0.58 -5.25
C ASN A 70 9.88 -1.20 -6.35
N SER A 71 10.72 -2.21 -6.04
CA SER A 71 11.49 -2.94 -7.04
C SER A 71 10.65 -3.94 -7.85
N ILE A 72 9.57 -4.47 -7.28
CA ILE A 72 8.61 -5.32 -8.00
C ILE A 72 7.85 -4.48 -9.04
N ARG A 73 7.37 -3.32 -8.62
CA ARG A 73 6.72 -2.34 -9.51
C ARG A 73 7.00 -0.93 -9.01
N LYS A 74 7.55 -0.11 -9.88
CA LYS A 74 7.81 1.30 -9.58
C LYS A 74 6.51 2.03 -9.27
N PRO A 75 6.46 2.91 -8.25
CA PRO A 75 5.25 3.63 -7.89
C PRO A 75 4.59 4.38 -9.05
N GLU A 76 5.38 5.06 -9.89
CA GLU A 76 4.91 5.78 -11.06
C GLU A 76 4.31 4.90 -12.17
N ALA A 77 4.62 3.60 -12.15
CA ALA A 77 4.11 2.62 -13.10
C ALA A 77 3.00 1.73 -12.51
N LEU A 78 2.47 2.09 -11.34
CA LEU A 78 1.41 1.36 -10.66
C LEU A 78 0.06 2.05 -10.91
N TYR A 79 -0.88 1.29 -11.50
CA TYR A 79 -2.24 1.72 -11.82
C TYR A 79 -3.26 0.74 -11.25
N VAL A 80 -4.53 1.12 -11.30
CA VAL A 80 -5.65 0.33 -10.77
C VAL A 80 -5.79 -1.06 -11.38
N ASP A 81 -5.27 -1.26 -12.58
CA ASP A 81 -5.31 -2.51 -13.37
C ASP A 81 -3.97 -3.23 -13.45
N THR A 82 -2.94 -2.74 -12.75
CA THR A 82 -1.60 -3.38 -12.75
C THR A 82 -1.65 -4.79 -12.19
N TYR A 83 -2.42 -5.00 -11.14
CA TYR A 83 -2.67 -6.30 -10.54
C TYR A 83 -4.17 -6.57 -10.53
N HIS A 84 -4.54 -7.78 -10.94
CA HIS A 84 -5.94 -8.16 -10.85
C HIS A 84 -6.39 -8.11 -9.38
N PRO A 85 -7.52 -7.45 -9.05
CA PRO A 85 -7.89 -7.18 -7.66
C PRO A 85 -8.14 -8.44 -6.82
N VAL A 86 -8.46 -9.57 -7.45
CA VAL A 86 -8.78 -10.82 -6.75
C VAL A 86 -8.05 -12.06 -7.28
N HIS A 87 -7.57 -12.08 -8.54
CA HIS A 87 -6.82 -13.22 -9.08
C HIS A 87 -5.45 -13.35 -8.41
N TYR A 88 -4.99 -14.57 -8.24
CA TYR A 88 -3.66 -14.95 -7.74
C TYR A 88 -3.30 -14.44 -6.34
N GLY A 89 -4.14 -13.61 -5.71
CA GLY A 89 -3.88 -13.07 -4.37
C GLY A 89 -2.79 -11.98 -4.31
N GLU A 90 -2.20 -11.58 -5.43
CA GLU A 90 -1.09 -10.61 -5.47
C GLU A 90 -1.50 -9.24 -4.92
N ALA A 91 -2.65 -8.72 -5.35
CA ALA A 91 -3.15 -7.43 -4.88
C ALA A 91 -3.40 -7.44 -3.36
N GLN A 92 -3.95 -8.55 -2.81
CA GLN A 92 -4.16 -8.66 -1.37
C GLN A 92 -2.84 -8.71 -0.62
N TRP A 93 -1.89 -9.52 -1.09
CA TRP A 93 -0.57 -9.60 -0.47
C TRP A 93 0.13 -8.24 -0.44
N LEU A 94 0.10 -7.47 -1.54
CA LEU A 94 0.68 -6.13 -1.61
C LEU A 94 -0.02 -5.14 -0.66
N LEU A 95 -1.35 -5.22 -0.54
CA LEU A 95 -2.11 -4.42 0.43
C LEU A 95 -1.69 -4.73 1.87
N ASP A 96 -1.51 -6.01 2.20
CA ASP A 96 -1.11 -6.42 3.56
C ASP A 96 0.33 -6.02 3.87
N GLN A 97 1.26 -6.20 2.91
CA GLN A 97 2.65 -5.79 3.10
C GLN A 97 2.79 -4.27 3.23
N SER A 98 2.15 -3.50 2.35
CA SER A 98 2.21 -2.04 2.40
C SER A 98 1.60 -1.49 3.69
N LYS A 99 0.49 -2.05 4.17
CA LYS A 99 -0.11 -1.71 5.45
C LYS A 99 0.86 -1.94 6.61
N ARG A 100 1.50 -3.11 6.66
CA ARG A 100 2.49 -3.44 7.70
C ARG A 100 3.66 -2.46 7.72
N ILE A 101 4.16 -2.07 6.55
CA ILE A 101 5.27 -1.11 6.45
C ILE A 101 4.84 0.27 6.97
N ILE A 102 3.63 0.73 6.60
CA ILE A 102 3.07 1.99 7.11
C ILE A 102 2.95 1.95 8.65
N GLU A 103 2.39 0.88 9.21
CA GLU A 103 2.23 0.72 10.66
C GLU A 103 3.57 0.74 11.40
N LEU A 104 4.61 0.08 10.86
CA LEU A 104 5.95 0.11 11.42
C LEU A 104 6.55 1.53 11.40
N ALA A 105 6.43 2.24 10.27
CA ALA A 105 6.93 3.61 10.12
C ALA A 105 6.21 4.58 11.07
N GLN A 106 4.89 4.46 11.21
CA GLN A 106 4.08 5.26 12.13
C GLN A 106 4.46 5.00 13.60
N GLY A 107 4.70 3.74 13.97
CA GLY A 107 5.17 3.40 15.31
C GLY A 107 6.54 4.00 15.65
N LEU A 108 7.44 4.07 14.65
CA LEU A 108 8.74 4.73 14.80
C LEU A 108 8.59 6.24 14.92
N GLU A 109 7.73 6.86 14.11
CA GLU A 109 7.43 8.29 14.19
C GLU A 109 6.88 8.66 15.56
N GLN A 110 5.91 7.91 16.06
CA GLN A 110 5.31 8.15 17.37
C GLN A 110 6.36 8.07 18.48
N SER A 111 7.18 7.02 18.49
CA SER A 111 8.25 6.84 19.49
C SER A 111 9.26 8.01 19.47
N LEU A 112 9.63 8.46 18.28
CA LEU A 112 10.54 9.60 18.13
C LEU A 112 9.90 10.91 18.64
N LEU A 113 8.67 11.18 18.27
CA LEU A 113 7.96 12.39 18.69
C LEU A 113 7.76 12.47 20.19
N GLU A 114 7.35 11.37 20.83
CA GLU A 114 7.20 11.29 22.29
C GLU A 114 8.54 11.53 23.04
N ARG A 115 9.64 11.06 22.46
CA ARG A 115 10.98 11.30 23.00
C ARG A 115 11.40 12.76 22.86
N LEU A 116 11.28 13.33 21.68
CA LEU A 116 11.65 14.72 21.43
C LEU A 116 10.79 15.72 22.22
N GLU A 117 9.48 15.44 22.37
CA GLU A 117 8.60 16.24 23.22
C GLU A 117 9.03 16.22 24.68
N ARG A 118 9.31 15.04 25.22
CA ARG A 118 9.77 14.88 26.61
C ARG A 118 11.13 15.55 26.88
N GLU A 119 12.06 15.45 25.93
CA GLU A 119 13.42 15.99 26.08
C GLU A 119 13.49 17.51 25.87
N SER A 120 12.71 18.05 24.94
CA SER A 120 12.76 19.46 24.57
C SER A 120 11.68 20.32 25.20
N GLY A 121 10.57 19.73 25.66
CA GLY A 121 9.39 20.47 26.13
C GLY A 121 8.65 21.21 25.02
N ARG A 122 9.02 21.03 23.74
CA ARG A 122 8.38 21.66 22.59
C ARG A 122 7.10 20.92 22.21
N SER A 123 6.14 21.63 21.60
CA SER A 123 4.94 21.02 21.06
C SER A 123 5.25 20.11 19.86
N LEU A 124 4.39 19.12 19.61
CA LEU A 124 4.53 18.22 18.44
C LEU A 124 4.62 19.00 17.13
N LYS A 125 3.87 20.09 17.01
CA LYS A 125 3.93 20.94 15.81
C LYS A 125 5.31 21.57 15.63
N GLU A 126 5.88 22.17 16.69
CA GLU A 126 7.21 22.76 16.63
C GLU A 126 8.30 21.73 16.33
N ILE A 127 8.16 20.51 16.88
CA ILE A 127 9.09 19.41 16.57
C ILE A 127 9.00 19.07 15.09
N LYS A 128 7.80 18.84 14.58
CA LYS A 128 7.59 18.48 13.18
C LYS A 128 8.08 19.54 12.20
N ASP A 129 7.93 20.80 12.54
CA ASP A 129 8.30 21.89 11.64
C ASP A 129 9.80 22.27 11.74
N LYS A 130 10.44 22.13 12.92
CA LYS A 130 11.75 22.73 13.19
C LYS A 130 12.85 21.78 13.63
N ASP A 131 12.49 20.60 14.16
CA ASP A 131 13.50 19.69 14.72
C ASP A 131 14.26 18.98 13.61
N LEU A 132 15.59 19.09 13.58
CA LEU A 132 16.42 18.51 12.54
C LEU A 132 16.51 16.98 12.63
N THR A 133 16.36 16.42 13.83
CA THR A 133 16.30 14.96 14.00
C THR A 133 15.03 14.40 13.39
N TYR A 134 13.89 15.06 13.69
CA TYR A 134 12.63 14.70 13.05
C TYR A 134 12.67 14.88 11.54
N ALA A 135 13.20 16.00 11.05
CA ALA A 135 13.34 16.27 9.62
C ALA A 135 14.15 15.17 8.91
N SER A 136 15.30 14.79 9.47
CA SER A 136 16.13 13.71 8.92
C SER A 136 15.40 12.36 8.89
N PHE A 137 14.70 12.01 9.96
CA PHE A 137 13.87 10.81 9.99
C PHE A 137 12.75 10.85 8.96
N TYR A 138 12.07 12.00 8.84
CA TYR A 138 10.97 12.19 7.91
C TYR A 138 11.40 12.05 6.45
N GLU A 139 12.47 12.73 6.06
CA GLU A 139 12.99 12.74 4.70
C GLU A 139 13.63 11.40 4.29
N LEU A 140 14.45 10.82 5.17
CA LEU A 140 15.27 9.64 4.82
C LEU A 140 14.51 8.32 4.94
N LEU A 141 13.45 8.27 5.75
CA LEU A 141 12.72 7.04 6.03
C LEU A 141 11.21 7.17 5.86
N TYR A 142 10.60 8.10 6.61
CA TYR A 142 9.14 8.12 6.76
C TYR A 142 8.43 8.44 5.46
N TYR A 143 8.77 9.58 4.85
CA TYR A 143 8.12 10.03 3.62
C TYR A 143 8.28 9.03 2.47
N PRO A 144 9.49 8.59 2.07
CA PRO A 144 9.63 7.68 0.94
C PRO A 144 8.93 6.34 1.16
N ALA A 145 8.94 5.82 2.39
CA ALA A 145 8.26 4.58 2.73
C ALA A 145 6.73 4.75 2.73
N VAL A 146 6.22 5.73 3.48
CA VAL A 146 4.77 5.87 3.67
C VAL A 146 4.09 6.38 2.39
N ALA A 147 4.70 7.30 1.65
CA ALA A 147 4.14 7.80 0.39
C ALA A 147 4.03 6.70 -0.66
N SER A 148 5.11 5.92 -0.89
CA SER A 148 5.07 4.83 -1.87
C SER A 148 4.13 3.69 -1.45
N MET A 149 4.03 3.37 -0.16
CA MET A 149 3.09 2.37 0.34
C MET A 149 1.64 2.87 0.29
N ASN A 150 1.40 4.16 0.51
CA ASN A 150 0.09 4.79 0.32
C ASN A 150 -0.36 4.73 -1.14
N GLN A 151 0.58 4.87 -2.10
CA GLN A 151 0.31 4.69 -3.53
C GLN A 151 -0.18 3.26 -3.83
N ILE A 152 0.45 2.23 -3.25
CA ILE A 152 -0.01 0.84 -3.37
C ILE A 152 -1.43 0.70 -2.81
N GLN A 153 -1.70 1.22 -1.60
CA GLN A 153 -3.03 1.19 -0.98
C GLN A 153 -4.08 1.88 -1.87
N MET A 154 -3.75 3.03 -2.44
CA MET A 154 -4.63 3.82 -3.29
C MET A 154 -5.01 3.07 -4.58
N GLN A 155 -4.02 2.64 -5.36
CA GLN A 155 -4.23 2.04 -6.67
C GLN A 155 -4.93 0.68 -6.57
N LEU A 156 -4.50 -0.19 -5.63
CA LEU A 156 -5.11 -1.51 -5.48
C LEU A 156 -6.51 -1.44 -4.85
N SER A 157 -6.78 -0.44 -4.00
CA SER A 157 -8.14 -0.15 -3.57
C SER A 157 -9.00 0.34 -4.73
N GLY A 158 -8.43 1.10 -5.67
CA GLY A 158 -9.08 1.51 -6.91
C GLY A 158 -9.52 0.32 -7.76
N GLY A 159 -8.65 -0.66 -7.98
CA GLY A 159 -8.99 -1.89 -8.70
C GLY A 159 -10.16 -2.65 -8.05
N ARG A 160 -10.16 -2.79 -6.73
CA ARG A 160 -11.28 -3.42 -5.99
C ARG A 160 -12.55 -2.59 -6.04
N ASN A 161 -12.44 -1.28 -5.92
CA ASN A 161 -13.59 -0.39 -6.03
C ASN A 161 -14.30 -0.56 -7.37
N LEU A 162 -13.55 -0.58 -8.47
CA LEU A 162 -14.09 -0.78 -9.83
C LEU A 162 -14.76 -2.15 -9.98
N LEU A 163 -14.11 -3.23 -9.53
CA LEU A 163 -14.67 -4.57 -9.59
C LEU A 163 -15.97 -4.70 -8.79
N TYR A 164 -15.96 -4.26 -7.55
CA TYR A 164 -17.12 -4.38 -6.66
C TYR A 164 -18.27 -3.47 -7.10
N ALA A 165 -17.97 -2.30 -7.65
CA ALA A 165 -18.98 -1.44 -8.26
C ALA A 165 -19.64 -2.10 -9.49
N LYS A 166 -18.83 -2.74 -10.35
CA LYS A 166 -19.33 -3.53 -11.50
C LYS A 166 -20.25 -4.69 -11.06
N GLN A 167 -19.92 -5.32 -9.93
CA GLN A 167 -20.73 -6.39 -9.34
C GLN A 167 -21.97 -5.85 -8.58
N GLY A 168 -22.09 -4.53 -8.37
CA GLY A 168 -23.17 -3.92 -7.59
C GLY A 168 -23.07 -4.15 -6.09
N ARG A 169 -21.93 -4.50 -5.57
CA ARG A 169 -21.63 -4.74 -4.13
C ARG A 169 -21.48 -3.41 -3.41
N ILE A 170 -22.15 -3.26 -2.26
CA ILE A 170 -22.05 -2.01 -1.46
C ILE A 170 -20.67 -1.81 -0.84
N GLU A 171 -19.87 -2.87 -0.70
CA GLU A 171 -18.47 -2.77 -0.27
C GLU A 171 -17.60 -1.88 -1.20
N ALA A 172 -18.04 -1.64 -2.43
CA ALA A 172 -17.39 -0.67 -3.32
C ALA A 172 -17.26 0.71 -2.64
N ASN A 173 -18.28 1.11 -1.86
CA ASN A 173 -18.30 2.40 -1.16
C ASN A 173 -17.22 2.50 -0.07
N GLU A 174 -16.86 1.38 0.56
CA GLU A 174 -15.76 1.33 1.52
C GLU A 174 -14.41 1.54 0.83
N TYR A 175 -14.22 0.94 -0.35
CA TYR A 175 -13.02 1.15 -1.14
C TYR A 175 -12.93 2.56 -1.71
N ALA A 176 -14.05 3.17 -2.12
CA ALA A 176 -14.07 4.58 -2.49
C ALA A 176 -13.64 5.48 -1.33
N ALA A 177 -14.12 5.21 -0.11
CA ALA A 177 -13.69 5.93 1.09
C ALA A 177 -12.20 5.69 1.41
N LYS A 178 -11.65 4.49 1.17
CA LYS A 178 -10.21 4.22 1.32
C LYS A 178 -9.39 5.03 0.34
N ILE A 179 -9.80 5.11 -0.93
CA ILE A 179 -9.14 5.94 -1.95
C ILE A 179 -9.11 7.41 -1.51
N ALA A 180 -10.26 7.95 -1.06
CA ALA A 180 -10.34 9.34 -0.56
C ALA A 180 -9.34 9.59 0.58
N LYS A 181 -9.24 8.67 1.55
CA LYS A 181 -8.27 8.75 2.65
C LYS A 181 -6.82 8.69 2.16
N CYS A 182 -6.53 7.87 1.15
CA CYS A 182 -5.19 7.81 0.59
C CYS A 182 -4.82 9.12 -0.12
N ILE A 183 -5.76 9.76 -0.83
CA ILE A 183 -5.55 11.06 -1.47
C ILE A 183 -5.31 12.15 -0.42
N GLU A 184 -6.09 12.17 0.65
CA GLU A 184 -5.88 13.11 1.76
C GLU A 184 -4.50 12.88 2.41
N ARG A 185 -4.17 11.62 2.67
CA ARG A 185 -2.88 11.26 3.27
C ARG A 185 -1.69 11.64 2.40
N GLU A 186 -1.80 11.49 1.10
CA GLU A 186 -0.77 11.90 0.15
C GLU A 186 -0.47 13.41 0.28
N LYS A 187 -1.52 14.24 0.29
CA LYS A 187 -1.40 15.69 0.47
C LYS A 187 -0.77 16.08 1.82
N GLU A 188 -1.21 15.45 2.90
CA GLU A 188 -0.61 15.67 4.23
C GLU A 188 0.88 15.34 4.26
N LEU A 189 1.28 14.24 3.62
CA LEU A 189 2.69 13.82 3.54
C LEU A 189 3.53 14.83 2.78
N GLN A 190 3.03 15.32 1.64
CA GLN A 190 3.70 16.34 0.83
C GLN A 190 3.81 17.66 1.59
N GLU A 191 2.70 18.14 2.20
CA GLU A 191 2.71 19.35 2.98
C GLU A 191 3.68 19.30 4.16
N GLN A 192 3.77 18.18 4.86
CA GLN A 192 4.72 18.02 5.95
C GLN A 192 6.15 18.01 5.44
N TYR A 193 6.44 17.39 4.28
CA TYR A 193 7.77 17.44 3.67
C TYR A 193 8.22 18.87 3.39
N HIS A 194 7.32 19.71 2.90
CA HIS A 194 7.60 21.14 2.65
C HIS A 194 7.80 21.97 3.92
N LYS A 195 7.31 21.51 5.08
CA LYS A 195 7.41 22.22 6.37
C LYS A 195 8.61 21.82 7.22
N VAL A 196 9.14 20.60 7.07
CA VAL A 196 10.28 20.14 7.89
C VAL A 196 11.49 21.05 7.75
N ALA A 197 12.30 21.10 8.78
CA ALA A 197 13.50 21.97 8.84
C ALA A 197 13.21 23.45 8.48
N GLU A 198 12.10 23.98 9.02
CA GLU A 198 11.65 25.37 8.77
C GLU A 198 11.42 25.70 7.30
N GLY A 199 10.95 24.71 6.51
CA GLY A 199 10.66 24.89 5.09
C GLY A 199 11.89 24.81 4.19
N LYS A 200 13.00 24.26 4.67
CA LYS A 200 14.22 24.10 3.87
C LYS A 200 14.00 23.39 2.53
N TRP A 201 13.05 22.47 2.49
CA TRP A 201 12.72 21.62 1.34
C TRP A 201 11.39 22.02 0.68
N ASP A 202 10.91 23.23 0.93
CA ASP A 202 9.68 23.72 0.30
C ASP A 202 9.78 23.66 -1.23
N GLY A 203 8.73 23.14 -1.86
CA GLY A 203 8.65 22.94 -3.30
C GLY A 203 9.34 21.67 -3.85
N MET A 204 10.09 20.91 -3.06
CA MET A 204 10.81 19.71 -3.54
C MET A 204 9.88 18.58 -4.03
N MET A 205 8.70 18.44 -3.44
CA MET A 205 7.73 17.38 -3.74
C MET A 205 6.52 17.90 -4.54
N MET A 206 6.76 18.83 -5.46
CA MET A 206 5.69 19.44 -6.27
C MET A 206 5.40 18.70 -7.58
N SER A 207 6.32 17.83 -8.05
CA SER A 207 6.12 17.08 -9.27
C SER A 207 5.01 16.05 -9.14
N GLU A 208 4.30 15.80 -10.23
CA GLU A 208 3.25 14.77 -10.32
C GLU A 208 3.87 13.40 -10.06
N HIS A 209 3.31 12.70 -9.10
CA HIS A 209 3.81 11.38 -8.68
C HIS A 209 2.71 10.32 -8.55
N VAL A 210 1.44 10.73 -8.69
CA VAL A 210 0.29 9.82 -8.75
C VAL A 210 -0.30 9.87 -10.15
N GLY A 211 -0.27 8.73 -10.84
CA GLY A 211 -0.78 8.63 -12.21
C GLY A 211 0.07 9.39 -13.23
N PHE A 212 1.37 9.49 -12.99
CA PHE A 212 2.31 10.13 -13.91
C PHE A 212 2.26 9.48 -15.29
N VAL A 213 2.01 10.29 -16.31
CA VAL A 213 1.93 9.84 -17.70
C VAL A 213 2.94 10.58 -18.57
N HIS A 214 3.16 11.86 -18.30
CA HIS A 214 4.00 12.72 -19.15
C HIS A 214 4.66 13.84 -18.33
N TRP A 215 5.86 14.27 -18.75
CA TRP A 215 6.62 15.33 -18.09
C TRP A 215 5.93 16.70 -18.01
N ASN A 216 4.91 16.92 -18.82
CA ASN A 216 4.17 18.18 -18.87
C ASN A 216 2.81 18.10 -18.17
N ASP A 217 2.53 17.02 -17.44
CA ASP A 217 1.33 16.93 -16.62
C ASP A 217 1.47 17.86 -15.41
N GLU A 218 0.47 18.67 -15.17
CA GLU A 218 0.48 19.66 -14.08
C GLU A 218 -0.26 19.15 -12.82
N GLU A 219 -0.98 18.04 -12.93
CA GLU A 219 -1.82 17.53 -11.86
C GLU A 219 -1.74 16.00 -11.72
N CYS A 220 -1.75 15.53 -10.48
CA CYS A 220 -1.85 14.11 -10.18
C CYS A 220 -3.19 13.53 -10.69
N THR A 221 -3.13 12.38 -11.33
CA THR A 221 -4.32 11.63 -11.77
C THR A 221 -4.65 10.53 -10.77
N TYR A 222 -5.68 10.77 -9.97
CA TYR A 222 -6.12 9.83 -8.94
C TYR A 222 -7.07 8.76 -9.49
N PRO A 223 -7.15 7.57 -8.85
CA PRO A 223 -8.13 6.54 -9.17
C PRO A 223 -9.56 7.07 -9.08
N LEU A 224 -10.42 6.62 -10.00
CA LEU A 224 -11.85 6.89 -9.93
C LEU A 224 -12.45 6.30 -8.65
N GLN A 225 -13.41 7.03 -8.08
CA GLN A 225 -14.18 6.60 -6.91
C GLN A 225 -15.60 6.24 -7.37
N CYS A 226 -15.83 4.95 -7.60
CA CYS A 226 -17.14 4.45 -7.99
C CYS A 226 -17.99 4.15 -6.77
N TYR A 227 -19.26 4.60 -6.79
CA TYR A 227 -20.22 4.38 -5.71
C TYR A 227 -21.40 3.55 -6.19
N VAL A 228 -21.81 2.61 -5.32
CA VAL A 228 -23.04 1.82 -5.52
C VAL A 228 -24.14 2.44 -4.68
N THR A 229 -25.27 2.78 -5.32
CA THR A 229 -26.50 3.16 -4.61
C THR A 229 -27.20 1.91 -4.12
N PRO A 230 -27.27 1.67 -2.78
CA PRO A 230 -27.87 0.46 -2.26
C PRO A 230 -29.36 0.39 -2.59
N ALA A 231 -29.84 -0.77 -3.01
CA ALA A 231 -31.28 -1.00 -3.19
C ALA A 231 -32.04 -0.91 -1.86
N ASN A 232 -33.30 -0.44 -1.87
CA ASN A 232 -34.15 -0.39 -0.67
C ASN A 232 -34.78 -1.75 -0.33
N LYS A 233 -34.12 -2.85 -0.68
CA LYS A 233 -34.51 -4.23 -0.45
C LYS A 233 -33.24 -5.08 -0.29
N PRO A 234 -33.35 -6.30 0.27
CA PRO A 234 -32.22 -7.24 0.21
C PRO A 234 -31.83 -7.51 -1.23
N ARG A 235 -30.53 -7.57 -1.51
CA ARG A 235 -30.02 -7.95 -2.83
C ARG A 235 -28.77 -8.78 -2.64
N MET A 236 -28.94 -10.09 -2.66
CA MET A 236 -27.83 -11.03 -2.56
C MET A 236 -27.01 -11.01 -3.86
N ILE A 237 -25.71 -10.95 -3.73
CA ILE A 237 -24.73 -11.08 -4.80
C ILE A 237 -23.82 -12.25 -4.43
N VAL A 238 -23.60 -13.17 -5.36
CA VAL A 238 -22.67 -14.28 -5.18
C VAL A 238 -21.59 -14.15 -6.26
N ALA A 239 -20.33 -14.23 -5.87
CA ALA A 239 -19.18 -14.18 -6.74
C ALA A 239 -18.09 -15.12 -6.24
N PRO A 240 -17.29 -15.77 -7.11
CA PRO A 240 -16.05 -16.41 -6.67
C PRO A 240 -15.10 -15.35 -6.09
N ALA A 241 -14.51 -15.65 -4.93
CA ALA A 241 -13.59 -14.70 -4.27
C ALA A 241 -12.36 -14.38 -5.13
N CYS A 242 -11.98 -15.29 -6.03
CA CYS A 242 -10.86 -15.13 -6.97
C CYS A 242 -11.31 -14.78 -8.40
N GLY A 243 -12.60 -14.48 -8.65
CA GLY A 243 -13.14 -14.27 -9.99
C GLY A 243 -13.90 -12.95 -10.15
N GLU A 244 -14.15 -12.58 -11.41
CA GLU A 244 -14.95 -11.40 -11.76
C GLU A 244 -16.43 -11.71 -11.95
N GLU A 245 -16.75 -12.96 -12.25
CA GLU A 245 -18.12 -13.38 -12.47
C GLU A 245 -18.97 -13.21 -11.22
N TYR A 246 -20.23 -12.92 -11.41
CA TYR A 246 -21.18 -12.80 -10.32
C TYR A 246 -22.60 -13.10 -10.78
N THR A 247 -23.44 -13.49 -9.85
CA THR A 247 -24.88 -13.55 -10.03
C THR A 247 -25.57 -12.73 -8.95
N MET A 248 -26.74 -12.17 -9.27
CA MET A 248 -27.49 -11.28 -8.39
C MET A 248 -28.88 -11.79 -8.16
N GLY A 249 -29.29 -11.83 -6.88
CA GLY A 249 -30.67 -12.15 -6.51
C GLY A 249 -31.66 -11.14 -7.08
N GLY A 250 -32.72 -11.65 -7.69
CA GLY A 250 -33.72 -10.84 -8.39
C GLY A 250 -33.37 -10.49 -9.83
N ASP A 251 -32.24 -10.95 -10.35
CA ASP A 251 -31.95 -10.90 -11.78
C ASP A 251 -32.76 -11.98 -12.49
N TRP A 252 -33.59 -11.57 -13.43
CA TRP A 252 -34.42 -12.49 -14.21
C TRP A 252 -33.61 -13.36 -15.19
N THR A 253 -32.37 -12.95 -15.53
CA THR A 253 -31.48 -13.69 -16.44
C THR A 253 -30.85 -14.91 -15.80
N ARG A 254 -30.84 -15.00 -14.44
CA ARG A 254 -30.29 -16.13 -13.65
C ARG A 254 -28.95 -16.61 -14.18
N LYS A 255 -27.96 -15.73 -14.17
CA LYS A 255 -26.60 -16.08 -14.59
C LYS A 255 -26.06 -17.29 -13.79
N THR A 256 -25.57 -18.27 -14.50
CA THR A 256 -24.80 -19.37 -13.94
C THR A 256 -23.34 -18.93 -13.78
N ILE A 257 -22.77 -19.19 -12.62
CA ILE A 257 -21.34 -19.02 -12.37
C ILE A 257 -20.65 -20.36 -12.60
N TYR A 258 -19.61 -20.36 -13.40
CA TYR A 258 -18.79 -21.56 -13.66
C TYR A 258 -17.55 -21.51 -12.77
N LEU A 259 -17.34 -22.55 -11.95
CA LEU A 259 -16.19 -22.68 -11.07
C LEU A 259 -15.08 -23.45 -11.79
N GLU A 260 -14.52 -22.84 -12.83
CA GLU A 260 -13.56 -23.47 -13.73
C GLU A 260 -12.24 -23.87 -13.05
N ASP A 261 -11.90 -23.23 -11.92
CA ASP A 261 -10.69 -23.59 -11.15
C ASP A 261 -10.70 -25.05 -10.71
N PHE A 262 -11.85 -25.69 -10.52
CA PHE A 262 -11.95 -27.12 -10.23
C PHE A 262 -11.55 -28.02 -11.42
N LEU A 263 -11.35 -27.49 -12.61
CA LEU A 263 -10.76 -28.22 -13.73
C LEU A 263 -9.26 -28.50 -13.48
N ASN A 264 -8.62 -27.72 -12.59
CA ASN A 264 -7.27 -27.99 -12.14
C ASN A 264 -7.31 -29.04 -11.01
N PRO A 265 -6.71 -30.24 -11.20
CA PRO A 265 -6.73 -31.31 -10.19
C PRO A 265 -6.08 -30.94 -8.84
N LYS A 266 -5.31 -29.84 -8.81
CA LYS A 266 -4.70 -29.32 -7.59
C LYS A 266 -5.61 -28.36 -6.83
N CYS A 267 -6.67 -27.84 -7.46
CA CYS A 267 -7.65 -26.97 -6.82
C CYS A 267 -8.68 -27.84 -6.10
N THR A 268 -8.59 -27.85 -4.78
CA THR A 268 -9.49 -28.63 -3.91
C THR A 268 -10.52 -27.78 -3.18
N GLU A 269 -10.40 -26.46 -3.27
CA GLU A 269 -11.26 -25.51 -2.56
C GLU A 269 -11.47 -24.25 -3.38
N ILE A 270 -12.71 -23.76 -3.42
CA ILE A 270 -13.07 -22.46 -4.00
C ILE A 270 -13.94 -21.71 -2.98
N THR A 271 -13.58 -20.47 -2.70
CA THR A 271 -14.38 -19.59 -1.85
C THR A 271 -15.38 -18.79 -2.69
N LEU A 272 -16.63 -18.79 -2.26
CA LEU A 272 -17.67 -17.93 -2.80
C LEU A 272 -17.99 -16.82 -1.82
N ASP A 273 -17.86 -15.57 -2.29
CA ASP A 273 -18.31 -14.39 -1.56
C ASP A 273 -19.81 -14.25 -1.67
N ILE A 274 -20.48 -14.01 -0.54
CA ILE A 274 -21.89 -13.63 -0.48
C ILE A 274 -21.95 -12.20 0.02
N ALA A 275 -22.32 -11.28 -0.87
CA ALA A 275 -22.33 -9.86 -0.64
C ALA A 275 -23.74 -9.27 -0.74
N ASN A 276 -23.94 -8.06 -0.22
CA ASN A 276 -25.20 -7.35 -0.31
C ASN A 276 -25.10 -6.12 -1.24
N GLY A 277 -25.99 -6.02 -2.19
CA GLY A 277 -26.21 -4.84 -3.03
C GLY A 277 -27.38 -3.97 -2.54
N GLY A 278 -27.90 -4.21 -1.34
CA GLY A 278 -29.04 -3.51 -0.75
C GLY A 278 -28.79 -3.02 0.67
N ARG A 279 -29.74 -2.21 1.19
CA ARG A 279 -29.70 -1.65 2.56
C ARG A 279 -30.27 -2.58 3.62
N VAL A 280 -31.01 -3.60 3.21
CA VAL A 280 -31.72 -4.51 4.11
C VAL A 280 -30.89 -5.78 4.26
N PRO A 281 -30.54 -6.17 5.49
CA PRO A 281 -29.87 -7.45 5.73
C PRO A 281 -30.74 -8.62 5.27
N PHE A 282 -30.11 -9.76 5.00
CA PHE A 282 -30.80 -10.99 4.63
C PHE A 282 -30.07 -12.20 5.23
N THR A 283 -30.80 -13.26 5.45
CA THR A 283 -30.23 -14.56 5.74
C THR A 283 -30.21 -15.41 4.47
N TYR A 284 -29.21 -16.29 4.34
CA TYR A 284 -29.12 -17.22 3.22
C TYR A 284 -28.94 -18.65 3.68
N THR A 285 -29.33 -19.57 2.82
CA THR A 285 -28.99 -20.99 2.90
C THR A 285 -28.28 -21.42 1.62
N ALA A 286 -27.33 -22.35 1.77
CA ALA A 286 -26.63 -22.97 0.65
C ALA A 286 -26.87 -24.47 0.69
N GLU A 287 -27.21 -25.04 -0.46
CA GLU A 287 -27.47 -26.46 -0.65
C GLU A 287 -26.64 -26.94 -1.87
N CYS A 288 -26.26 -28.19 -1.82
CA CYS A 288 -25.56 -28.85 -2.93
C CYS A 288 -26.20 -30.22 -3.14
N ASP A 289 -26.42 -30.58 -4.40
CA ASP A 289 -27.00 -31.87 -4.82
C ASP A 289 -25.95 -32.90 -5.26
N SER A 290 -24.66 -32.56 -5.08
CA SER A 290 -23.54 -33.37 -5.49
C SER A 290 -22.76 -33.94 -4.31
N ASP A 291 -22.59 -35.25 -4.23
CA ASP A 291 -21.98 -35.95 -3.10
C ASP A 291 -20.47 -35.68 -2.92
N TRP A 292 -19.79 -35.18 -3.96
CA TRP A 292 -18.36 -34.85 -3.91
C TRP A 292 -18.05 -33.43 -3.49
N VAL A 293 -19.08 -32.59 -3.33
CA VAL A 293 -18.93 -31.20 -2.88
C VAL A 293 -19.27 -31.07 -1.42
N VAL A 294 -18.38 -30.48 -0.64
CA VAL A 294 -18.61 -30.18 0.77
C VAL A 294 -18.70 -28.67 0.96
N LEU A 295 -19.80 -28.19 1.48
CA LEU A 295 -19.98 -26.77 1.84
C LEU A 295 -19.44 -26.53 3.26
N SER A 296 -18.47 -25.63 3.40
CA SER A 296 -17.93 -25.24 4.71
C SER A 296 -18.95 -24.46 5.56
N LYS A 297 -19.90 -23.78 4.90
CA LYS A 297 -20.97 -23.01 5.56
C LYS A 297 -22.26 -23.13 4.76
N THR A 298 -23.33 -23.58 5.41
CA THR A 298 -24.65 -23.78 4.78
C THR A 298 -25.66 -22.70 5.12
N LYS A 299 -25.35 -21.79 6.05
CA LYS A 299 -26.23 -20.68 6.47
C LYS A 299 -25.40 -19.48 6.86
N GLY A 300 -25.94 -18.28 6.65
CA GLY A 300 -25.34 -17.04 7.08
C GLY A 300 -26.31 -15.87 7.03
N GLU A 301 -25.82 -14.74 7.50
CA GLU A 301 -26.48 -13.45 7.44
C GLU A 301 -25.56 -12.44 6.75
#